data_1d3407e84a0fe1347bf537727df7bd6d
#
_entry.id   1d3407e84a0fe1347bf537727df7bd6d
#
_cell.length_a   1.000
_cell.length_b   1.000
_cell.length_c   1.000
_cell.angle_alpha   90.00
_cell.angle_beta   90.00
_cell.angle_gamma   90.00
#
_symmetry.space_group_name_H-M   'P 1'
#
loop_
_entity.id
_entity.type
_entity.pdbx_description
1 polymer ?
#
loop_
_entity_poly.entity_id
_entity_poly.type
_entity_poly.pdbx_seq_one_letter_code
_entity_poly.pdbx_strand_id
1 'polypeptide(L)'
;KNFYKKIDIHVHVPEGAIPKDGPSAGIAMTTSIASVLMKKKVRADLAMTGEITLRGRVLPIGGLKEKILAAHRGNIRMVIIPKDNEKDLADVPLNVQNALKIVFVEYIDQVLDIALVQDEEKSGKTDIVDERVSDQTIVSSRMTS
;
A
#
# COMPACT_ATOMS: atom_id res chain seq x y z
N LYS A 1 12.89 -22.96 11.36
CA LYS A 1 12.34 -22.25 12.38
C LYS A 1 10.88 -22.25 12.32
N ASN A 2 10.26 -22.59 13.36
CA ASN A 2 8.81 -22.67 13.40
C ASN A 2 8.23 -21.42 13.95
N PHE A 3 8.36 -20.33 13.23
CA PHE A 3 7.87 -19.07 13.72
C PHE A 3 6.36 -19.08 13.84
N TYR A 4 5.69 -19.87 13.01
CA TYR A 4 4.24 -19.86 13.07
C TYR A 4 3.72 -20.43 14.36
N LYS A 5 4.55 -21.10 15.11
CA LYS A 5 4.09 -21.61 16.38
C LYS A 5 4.17 -20.57 17.48
N LYS A 6 4.80 -19.44 17.19
CA LYS A 6 4.92 -18.41 18.21
C LYS A 6 4.22 -17.13 17.85
N ILE A 7 3.62 -17.07 16.70
CA ILE A 7 2.96 -15.84 16.26
C ILE A 7 1.51 -16.10 16.05
N ASP A 8 0.70 -15.27 16.68
CA ASP A 8 -0.71 -15.31 16.50
C ASP A 8 -1.08 -14.15 15.64
N ILE A 9 -1.62 -14.38 14.48
CA ILE A 9 -1.92 -13.31 13.55
C ILE A 9 -3.39 -13.03 13.56
N HIS A 10 -3.73 -11.80 13.86
CA HIS A 10 -5.11 -11.38 13.88
C HIS A 10 -5.32 -10.38 12.74
N VAL A 11 -6.29 -10.63 11.92
CA VAL A 11 -6.61 -9.72 10.84
C VAL A 11 -7.99 -9.13 11.10
N HIS A 12 -8.04 -7.82 11.19
CA HIS A 12 -9.30 -7.13 11.45
C HIS A 12 -9.62 -6.20 10.29
N VAL A 13 -10.78 -6.37 9.70
CA VAL A 13 -11.22 -5.52 8.62
C VAL A 13 -12.36 -4.68 9.16
N PRO A 14 -12.16 -3.35 9.27
CA PRO A 14 -13.18 -2.49 9.86
C PRO A 14 -14.44 -2.52 9.03
N GLU A 15 -15.56 -2.59 9.71
CA GLU A 15 -16.80 -2.58 9.01
C GLU A 15 -17.18 -1.23 8.56
N GLY A 16 -17.88 -1.11 7.50
CA GLY A 16 -18.39 0.16 7.07
C GLY A 16 -17.40 1.01 6.30
N ALA A 17 -16.15 0.68 6.36
CA ALA A 17 -15.17 1.47 5.64
C ALA A 17 -15.28 1.21 4.16
N ILE A 18 -15.37 -0.04 3.78
CA ILE A 18 -15.45 -0.43 2.39
C ILE A 18 -16.35 -1.62 2.29
N PRO A 19 -17.20 -1.68 1.28
CA PRO A 19 -18.06 -2.85 1.12
C PRO A 19 -17.19 -4.08 1.00
N LYS A 20 -17.50 -5.12 1.74
CA LYS A 20 -16.71 -6.31 1.72
C LYS A 20 -17.36 -7.35 0.87
N ASP A 21 -16.73 -7.71 -0.19
CA ASP A 21 -17.24 -8.73 -1.03
C ASP A 21 -16.29 -9.88 -0.95
N GLY A 22 -16.37 -10.65 0.03
CA GLY A 22 -15.63 -11.89 0.15
C GLY A 22 -14.27 -11.87 -0.48
N PRO A 23 -14.07 -12.53 -1.61
CA PRO A 23 -12.73 -12.73 -2.16
C PRO A 23 -12.02 -11.46 -2.60
N SER A 24 -12.75 -10.38 -2.79
CA SER A 24 -12.09 -9.18 -3.28
C SER A 24 -11.16 -8.54 -2.24
N ALA A 25 -11.21 -9.01 -1.01
CA ALA A 25 -10.30 -8.52 0.00
C ALA A 25 -9.01 -9.32 0.05
N GLY A 26 -8.82 -10.25 -0.85
CA GLY A 26 -7.68 -11.16 -0.78
C GLY A 26 -6.34 -10.49 -0.74
N ILE A 27 -6.10 -9.52 -1.63
CA ILE A 27 -4.78 -8.89 -1.63
C ILE A 27 -4.58 -8.03 -0.40
N ALA A 28 -5.65 -7.42 0.11
CA ALA A 28 -5.53 -6.60 1.31
C ALA A 28 -5.20 -7.46 2.52
N MET A 29 -5.83 -8.61 2.65
CA MET A 29 -5.55 -9.48 3.76
C MET A 29 -4.15 -10.06 3.66
N THR A 30 -3.73 -10.46 2.48
CA THR A 30 -2.38 -10.98 2.29
C THR A 30 -1.35 -9.93 2.61
N THR A 31 -1.60 -8.67 2.20
CA THR A 31 -0.68 -7.59 2.48
C THR A 31 -0.59 -7.33 3.98
N SER A 32 -1.71 -7.42 4.69
CA SER A 32 -1.70 -7.21 6.12
C SER A 32 -0.88 -8.29 6.84
N ILE A 33 -1.03 -9.53 6.41
CA ILE A 33 -0.27 -10.61 7.00
C ILE A 33 1.21 -10.45 6.70
N ALA A 34 1.53 -10.09 5.46
CA ALA A 34 2.93 -9.89 5.09
C ALA A 34 3.54 -8.74 5.89
N SER A 35 2.76 -7.70 6.14
CA SER A 35 3.23 -6.56 6.92
C SER A 35 3.65 -7.02 8.30
N VAL A 36 2.86 -7.87 8.94
CA VAL A 36 3.19 -8.36 10.25
C VAL A 36 4.44 -9.25 10.21
N LEU A 37 4.50 -10.16 9.26
CA LEU A 37 5.61 -11.09 9.20
C LEU A 37 6.92 -10.42 8.81
N MET A 38 6.86 -9.42 7.95
CA MET A 38 8.05 -8.73 7.50
C MET A 38 8.37 -7.51 8.35
N LYS A 39 7.49 -7.18 9.28
CA LYS A 39 7.66 -6.06 10.18
C LYS A 39 7.81 -4.75 9.41
N LYS A 40 6.99 -4.58 8.39
CA LYS A 40 6.97 -3.36 7.62
C LYS A 40 5.56 -2.79 7.66
N LYS A 41 5.45 -1.48 7.61
CA LYS A 41 4.16 -0.84 7.68
C LYS A 41 3.51 -0.75 6.33
N VAL A 42 2.19 -0.80 6.30
CA VAL A 42 1.44 -0.58 5.08
C VAL A 42 1.21 0.92 4.95
N ARG A 43 1.34 1.45 3.74
CA ARG A 43 1.10 2.87 3.51
C ARG A 43 -0.31 3.25 3.92
N ALA A 44 -0.46 4.43 4.49
CA ALA A 44 -1.74 4.85 5.03
C ALA A 44 -2.69 5.43 3.99
N ASP A 45 -2.16 5.94 2.90
CA ASP A 45 -2.97 6.62 1.90
C ASP A 45 -3.33 5.70 0.74
N LEU A 46 -3.44 4.42 1.00
CA LEU A 46 -3.56 3.41 -0.02
C LEU A 46 -4.81 2.57 0.19
N ALA A 47 -5.50 2.28 -0.89
CA ALA A 47 -6.58 1.31 -0.88
C ALA A 47 -6.24 0.25 -1.91
N MET A 48 -6.76 -0.94 -1.74
CA MET A 48 -6.49 -2.00 -2.69
C MET A 48 -7.65 -2.96 -2.73
N THR A 49 -7.83 -3.60 -3.87
CA THR A 49 -8.85 -4.63 -4.02
C THR A 49 -8.35 -5.65 -5.03
N GLY A 50 -8.69 -6.90 -4.81
CA GLY A 50 -8.28 -7.96 -5.71
C GLY A 50 -8.41 -9.30 -5.04
N GLU A 51 -8.80 -10.30 -5.83
CA GLU A 51 -8.81 -11.66 -5.34
C GLU A 51 -7.43 -12.25 -5.60
N ILE A 52 -6.98 -13.18 -4.80
CA ILE A 52 -5.64 -13.73 -4.96
C ILE A 52 -5.70 -15.23 -5.01
N THR A 53 -4.92 -15.83 -5.90
CA THR A 53 -4.82 -17.28 -5.99
C THR A 53 -3.69 -17.77 -5.08
N LEU A 54 -3.64 -19.06 -4.88
CA LEU A 54 -2.58 -19.64 -4.06
C LEU A 54 -1.20 -19.41 -4.63
N ARG A 55 -1.10 -19.12 -5.91
CA ARG A 55 0.18 -18.86 -6.53
C ARG A 55 0.51 -17.38 -6.54
N GLY A 56 -0.32 -16.57 -5.93
CA GLY A 56 -0.03 -15.15 -5.84
C GLY A 56 -0.53 -14.32 -7.01
N ARG A 57 -1.35 -14.89 -7.87
CA ARG A 57 -1.87 -14.11 -8.99
C ARG A 57 -3.09 -13.33 -8.54
N VAL A 58 -3.19 -12.09 -8.99
CA VAL A 58 -4.28 -11.21 -8.64
C VAL A 58 -5.37 -11.32 -9.71
N LEU A 59 -6.57 -11.62 -9.29
CA LEU A 59 -7.69 -11.83 -10.20
C LEU A 59 -8.66 -10.64 -10.15
N PRO A 60 -9.40 -10.42 -11.22
CA PRO A 60 -10.31 -9.29 -11.29
C PRO A 60 -11.47 -9.42 -10.31
N ILE A 61 -12.06 -8.29 -9.99
CA ILE A 61 -13.14 -8.23 -9.02
C ILE A 61 -14.33 -7.52 -9.65
N GLY A 62 -15.48 -7.63 -9.01
CA GLY A 62 -16.66 -6.91 -9.44
C GLY A 62 -16.81 -5.63 -8.65
N GLY A 63 -17.61 -4.72 -9.16
CA GLY A 63 -17.91 -3.49 -8.42
C GLY A 63 -16.77 -2.52 -8.34
N LEU A 64 -15.89 -2.48 -9.33
CA LEU A 64 -14.74 -1.59 -9.28
C LEU A 64 -15.15 -0.14 -9.19
N LYS A 65 -16.16 0.28 -9.92
CA LYS A 65 -16.55 1.68 -9.92
C LYS A 65 -16.90 2.14 -8.50
N GLU A 66 -17.70 1.36 -7.80
CA GLU A 66 -18.11 1.73 -6.46
C GLU A 66 -16.94 1.79 -5.51
N LYS A 67 -15.97 0.90 -5.68
CA LYS A 67 -14.82 0.88 -4.80
C LYS A 67 -13.93 2.09 -5.04
N ILE A 68 -13.75 2.47 -6.29
CA ILE A 68 -12.93 3.63 -6.60
C ILE A 68 -13.61 4.90 -6.10
N LEU A 69 -14.94 5.00 -6.25
CA LEU A 69 -15.63 6.17 -5.76
C LEU A 69 -15.53 6.26 -4.24
N ALA A 70 -15.59 5.12 -3.55
CA ALA A 70 -15.46 5.14 -2.11
C ALA A 70 -14.06 5.58 -1.68
N ALA A 71 -13.04 5.14 -2.40
CA ALA A 71 -11.67 5.55 -2.09
C ALA A 71 -11.50 7.05 -2.29
N HIS A 72 -12.09 7.57 -3.34
CA HIS A 72 -12.01 9.01 -3.63
C HIS A 72 -12.70 9.80 -2.52
N ARG A 73 -13.85 9.35 -2.06
CA ARG A 73 -14.54 10.04 -0.99
C ARG A 73 -13.78 9.97 0.33
N GLY A 74 -12.97 8.94 0.50
CA GLY A 74 -12.17 8.78 1.71
C GLY A 74 -10.83 9.45 1.66
N ASN A 75 -10.58 10.26 0.62
CA ASN A 75 -9.32 10.98 0.48
C ASN A 75 -8.12 10.06 0.37
N ILE A 76 -8.32 8.90 -0.22
CA ILE A 76 -7.23 7.99 -0.52
C ILE A 76 -6.49 8.55 -1.72
N ARG A 77 -5.18 8.40 -1.76
CA ARG A 77 -4.39 8.92 -2.86
C ARG A 77 -4.04 7.87 -3.89
N MET A 78 -3.90 6.63 -3.50
CA MET A 78 -3.49 5.58 -4.42
C MET A 78 -4.40 4.39 -4.28
N VAL A 79 -4.76 3.77 -5.41
CA VAL A 79 -5.60 2.59 -5.40
C VAL A 79 -4.92 1.52 -6.23
N ILE A 80 -4.75 0.34 -5.67
CA ILE A 80 -4.18 -0.80 -6.39
C ILE A 80 -5.31 -1.70 -6.82
N ILE A 81 -5.40 -1.98 -8.12
CA ILE A 81 -6.46 -2.79 -8.66
C ILE A 81 -5.90 -3.84 -9.61
N PRO A 82 -6.63 -4.91 -9.87
CA PRO A 82 -6.15 -5.94 -10.78
C PRO A 82 -6.03 -5.40 -12.19
N LYS A 83 -5.00 -5.83 -12.88
CA LYS A 83 -4.80 -5.40 -14.26
C LYS A 83 -6.02 -5.73 -15.12
N ASP A 84 -6.64 -6.86 -14.87
CA ASP A 84 -7.78 -7.27 -15.69
C ASP A 84 -9.02 -6.40 -15.46
N ASN A 85 -8.99 -5.51 -14.49
CA ASN A 85 -10.06 -4.57 -14.28
C ASN A 85 -9.83 -3.24 -14.97
N GLU A 86 -8.73 -3.13 -15.74
CA GLU A 86 -8.46 -1.87 -16.41
C GLU A 86 -9.63 -1.43 -17.29
N LYS A 87 -10.30 -2.36 -17.93
CA LYS A 87 -11.39 -1.99 -18.81
C LYS A 87 -12.57 -1.38 -18.04
N ASP A 88 -12.67 -1.67 -16.76
CA ASP A 88 -13.79 -1.15 -15.99
C ASP A 88 -13.62 0.31 -15.62
N LEU A 89 -12.44 0.89 -15.87
CA LEU A 89 -12.27 2.29 -15.60
C LEU A 89 -13.11 3.17 -16.52
N ALA A 90 -13.57 2.62 -17.61
CA ALA A 90 -14.40 3.40 -18.51
C ALA A 90 -15.66 3.91 -17.82
N ASP A 91 -16.10 3.22 -16.76
CA ASP A 91 -17.29 3.62 -16.05
C ASP A 91 -17.00 4.61 -14.91
N VAL A 92 -15.74 4.96 -14.68
CA VAL A 92 -15.38 5.85 -13.60
C VAL A 92 -15.20 7.26 -14.17
N PRO A 93 -15.79 8.29 -13.56
CA PRO A 93 -15.63 9.63 -14.06
C PRO A 93 -14.18 10.06 -14.13
N LEU A 94 -13.84 10.82 -15.19
CA LEU A 94 -12.44 11.20 -15.37
C LEU A 94 -11.89 12.03 -14.24
N ASN A 95 -12.70 12.88 -13.65
CA ASN A 95 -12.19 13.69 -12.55
C ASN A 95 -11.80 12.81 -11.36
N VAL A 96 -12.47 11.70 -11.16
CA VAL A 96 -12.11 10.79 -10.09
C VAL A 96 -10.84 10.04 -10.48
N GLN A 97 -10.75 9.59 -11.72
CA GLN A 97 -9.54 8.91 -12.16
C GLN A 97 -8.32 9.80 -12.03
N ASN A 98 -8.49 11.10 -12.34
CA ASN A 98 -7.36 12.01 -12.29
C ASN A 98 -6.97 12.39 -10.86
N ALA A 99 -7.88 12.23 -9.92
CA ALA A 99 -7.60 12.58 -8.54
C ALA A 99 -6.88 11.46 -7.80
N LEU A 100 -6.81 10.27 -8.37
CA LEU A 100 -6.22 9.13 -7.73
C LEU A 100 -5.08 8.59 -8.57
N LYS A 101 -4.10 8.00 -7.92
CA LYS A 101 -3.08 7.28 -8.64
C LYS A 101 -3.54 5.84 -8.70
N ILE A 102 -3.88 5.35 -9.87
CA ILE A 102 -4.39 4.01 -10.04
C ILE A 102 -3.26 3.14 -10.53
N VAL A 103 -3.00 2.06 -9.81
CA VAL A 103 -1.90 1.17 -10.12
C VAL A 103 -2.47 -0.21 -10.43
N PHE A 104 -2.05 -0.79 -11.55
CA PHE A 104 -2.51 -2.10 -11.96
C PHE A 104 -1.51 -3.16 -11.57
N VAL A 105 -1.99 -4.27 -11.03
CA VAL A 105 -1.10 -5.34 -10.61
C VAL A 105 -1.62 -6.68 -11.12
N GLU A 106 -0.70 -7.61 -11.31
CA GLU A 106 -1.05 -8.96 -11.72
C GLU A 106 -0.62 -9.99 -10.69
N TYR A 107 0.35 -9.66 -9.83
CA TYR A 107 0.86 -10.59 -8.85
C TYR A 107 1.02 -9.91 -7.50
N ILE A 108 0.94 -10.70 -6.45
CA ILE A 108 1.02 -10.15 -5.10
C ILE A 108 2.36 -9.47 -4.83
N ASP A 109 3.42 -9.93 -5.47
CA ASP A 109 4.72 -9.29 -5.25
C ASP A 109 4.69 -7.82 -5.63
N GLN A 110 3.96 -7.48 -6.68
CA GLN A 110 3.86 -6.09 -7.09
C GLN A 110 3.10 -5.28 -6.04
N VAL A 111 2.08 -5.88 -5.44
CA VAL A 111 1.33 -5.20 -4.40
C VAL A 111 2.22 -4.91 -3.20
N LEU A 112 2.99 -5.90 -2.78
CA LEU A 112 3.82 -5.73 -1.60
C LEU A 112 4.91 -4.69 -1.83
N ASP A 113 5.47 -4.64 -3.03
CA ASP A 113 6.49 -3.65 -3.32
C ASP A 113 5.95 -2.23 -3.23
N ILE A 114 4.70 -2.04 -3.58
CA ILE A 114 4.11 -0.71 -3.56
C ILE A 114 3.57 -0.38 -2.17
N ALA A 115 2.96 -1.34 -1.52
CA ALA A 115 2.20 -1.09 -0.31
C ALA A 115 3.03 -1.04 0.96
N LEU A 116 4.14 -1.77 1.02
CA LEU A 116 4.90 -1.85 2.25
C LEU A 116 6.03 -0.85 2.26
N VAL A 117 6.15 -0.14 3.40
CA VAL A 117 7.13 0.89 3.54
C VAL A 117 8.39 0.31 4.15
N GLN A 118 9.54 0.68 3.60
CA GLN A 118 10.79 0.16 4.09
C GLN A 118 11.19 0.86 5.38
N ASP A 119 11.91 0.12 6.21
CA ASP A 119 12.31 0.70 7.45
C ASP A 119 13.47 1.62 7.32
N GLU A 120 14.23 1.48 6.31
CA GLU A 120 15.39 2.31 6.22
C GLU A 120 15.05 3.72 6.05
N GLU A 121 13.85 4.03 5.77
CA GLU A 121 13.57 5.41 5.70
C GLU A 121 13.79 6.02 7.01
N LYS A 122 13.52 5.32 8.05
CA LYS A 122 13.75 5.91 9.29
C LYS A 122 15.19 6.04 9.53
N SER A 123 15.94 5.06 9.18
CA SER A 123 17.34 5.19 9.46
C SER A 123 17.89 6.32 8.64
N GLY A 124 17.41 6.49 7.51
CA GLY A 124 17.91 7.58 6.73
C GLY A 124 17.69 8.85 7.41
N LYS A 125 16.54 9.05 7.96
CA LYS A 125 16.35 10.25 8.59
C LYS A 125 17.20 10.38 9.73
N THR A 126 17.43 9.36 10.40
CA THR A 126 18.25 9.49 11.52
C THR A 126 19.57 9.91 11.13
N ASP A 127 20.07 9.33 10.13
CA ASP A 127 21.38 9.72 9.76
C ASP A 127 21.45 11.14 9.48
N ILE A 128 20.57 11.62 8.79
CA ILE A 128 20.63 12.97 8.47
C ILE A 128 20.71 13.73 9.67
N VAL A 129 20.00 13.40 10.56
CA VAL A 129 20.05 14.10 11.69
C VAL A 129 21.36 14.17 12.20
N ASP A 130 21.94 13.14 12.31
CA ASP A 130 23.15 13.26 12.88
C ASP A 130 24.05 13.96 12.15
N GLU A 131 24.07 13.87 11.00
CA GLU A 131 25.02 14.52 10.38
C GLU A 131 24.93 15.88 10.46
N ARG A 132 24.00 16.39 10.80
CA ARG A 132 23.92 17.72 10.76
C ARG A 132 24.88 18.25 11.49
N VAL A 133 25.13 17.62 12.15
CA VAL A 133 26.00 18.05 12.94
C VAL A 133 27.08 18.32 12.24
N SER A 134 27.41 17.46 11.64
CA SER A 134 28.54 17.70 11.02
C SER A 134 28.45 18.86 10.27
N ASP A 135 27.58 19.08 9.95
CA ASP A 135 27.62 20.15 9.16
C ASP A 135 28.05 21.22 9.66
N GLN A 136 27.84 21.25 10.49
CA GLN A 136 28.18 22.30 10.83
C GLN A 136 29.33 22.56 10.60
N THR A 137 29.71 21.85 10.63
CA THR A 137 30.82 22.03 10.38
C THR A 137 30.85 22.54 9.30
N ILE A 138 30.31 22.18 8.74
CA ILE A 138 30.32 22.62 7.69
C ILE A 138 30.11 23.75 7.64
N VAL A 139 29.41 23.88 8.18
CA VAL A 139 29.12 24.99 8.17
C VAL A 139 30.11 25.77 8.33
N SER A 140 30.57 25.56 9.07
CA SER A 140 31.41 26.36 9.31
C SER A 140 32.16 26.58 8.31
N SER A 141 32.44 25.80 7.86
CA SER A 141 33.20 25.97 6.91
C SER A 141 32.71 26.87 6.11
N ARG A 142 31.73 26.86 5.94
CA ARG A 142 31.31 27.60 5.14
C ARG A 142 31.43 28.82 5.41
N MET A 143 31.34 29.01 6.27
CA MET A 143 31.33 30.21 6.55
C MET A 143 32.34 30.86 6.17
N THR A 144 33.08 30.34 6.18
CA THR A 144 34.18 30.93 5.93
C THR A 144 34.03 31.56 4.76
N SER A 145 33.56 31.25 4.11
CA SER A 145 33.55 31.87 3.01
C SER A 145 32.98 32.87 2.96
#